data_5fd60b8caaf3ad40b64c354073af37c3
#
_entry.id   5fd60b8caaf3ad40b64c354073af37c3
#
_cell.length_a   1.000
_cell.length_b   1.000
_cell.length_c   1.000
_cell.angle_alpha   90.00
_cell.angle_beta   90.00
_cell.angle_gamma   90.00
#
_symmetry.space_group_name_H-M   'P 1'
#
loop_
_entity.id
_entity.type
_entity.pdbx_description
1 polymer ?
#
loop_
_entity_poly.entity_id
_entity_poly.type
_entity_poly.pdbx_seq_one_letter_code
_entity_poly.pdbx_strand_id
1 'polypeptide(L)'
;MMEPVIQALVDEDAFGLVEIARLEWHKFEAQGPAAIAEEFAKWGKPDFVRLHLDHIPVIDEDNLKVDYLPIIKEAIGLGYQSVMIDGSRLNLDENIAATKEVVALAHAAGIPCEAELGAVLGHESGPPPPYEQLFASGQGFTDVGEAKRFVAETGCDWLSVAVGNIHGAVSGALKDHKKVEARLHIEHLRKLHEATNVPLVLHGGSGVQRSYLLEATRNGMTKVNIGTEIRQAYEQELRDSSVISKAQQSCYQRTRWLLKDYFGLSGTRRQVFGGAL
;
A
#
# COMPACT_ATOMS: atom_id res chain seq x y z
N MET A 1 -14.61 -5.14 -7.95
CA MET A 1 -14.24 -3.90 -7.23
C MET A 1 -13.43 -2.93 -8.10
N MET A 2 -12.64 -3.38 -9.06
CA MET A 2 -11.74 -2.50 -9.87
C MET A 2 -12.49 -1.38 -10.60
N GLU A 3 -13.55 -1.72 -11.36
CA GLU A 3 -14.36 -0.74 -12.10
C GLU A 3 -14.86 0.42 -11.22
N PRO A 4 -15.56 0.20 -10.10
CA PRO A 4 -16.08 1.28 -9.29
C PRO A 4 -14.98 2.15 -8.65
N VAL A 5 -13.82 1.59 -8.32
CA VAL A 5 -12.67 2.35 -7.80
C VAL A 5 -12.10 3.28 -8.89
N ILE A 6 -11.89 2.76 -10.10
CA ILE A 6 -11.38 3.55 -11.22
C ILE A 6 -12.38 4.63 -11.62
N GLN A 7 -13.68 4.32 -11.65
CA GLN A 7 -14.72 5.31 -11.95
C GLN A 7 -14.73 6.45 -10.92
N ALA A 8 -14.53 6.13 -9.64
CA ALA A 8 -14.44 7.15 -8.61
C ALA A 8 -13.23 8.09 -8.79
N LEU A 9 -12.06 7.56 -9.21
CA LEU A 9 -10.89 8.37 -9.55
C LEU A 9 -11.18 9.33 -10.72
N VAL A 10 -11.84 8.83 -11.76
CA VAL A 10 -12.22 9.62 -12.93
C VAL A 10 -13.18 10.76 -12.55
N ASP A 11 -14.25 10.43 -11.81
CA ASP A 11 -15.30 11.39 -11.44
C ASP A 11 -14.80 12.46 -10.48
N GLU A 12 -13.82 12.15 -9.65
CA GLU A 12 -13.20 13.11 -8.74
C GLU A 12 -11.97 13.82 -9.34
N ASP A 13 -11.64 13.57 -10.62
CA ASP A 13 -10.42 14.07 -11.28
C ASP A 13 -9.18 13.90 -10.39
N ALA A 14 -9.02 12.67 -9.85
CA ALA A 14 -7.94 12.27 -8.96
C ALA A 14 -7.06 11.21 -9.63
N PHE A 15 -5.84 11.04 -9.15
CA PHE A 15 -4.94 9.97 -9.58
C PHE A 15 -4.75 8.94 -8.46
N GLY A 16 -4.67 7.66 -8.81
CA GLY A 16 -4.41 6.59 -7.85
C GLY A 16 -3.70 5.39 -8.47
N LEU A 17 -3.25 4.49 -7.60
CA LEU A 17 -2.77 3.16 -7.97
C LEU A 17 -3.84 2.14 -7.62
N VAL A 18 -4.15 1.23 -8.54
CA VAL A 18 -4.86 -0.01 -8.24
C VAL A 18 -3.81 -1.04 -7.92
N GLU A 19 -3.92 -1.66 -6.76
CA GLU A 19 -2.90 -2.52 -6.19
C GLU A 19 -3.45 -3.92 -5.95
N ILE A 20 -2.56 -4.91 -6.02
CA ILE A 20 -2.81 -6.28 -5.61
C ILE A 20 -1.60 -6.80 -4.84
N ALA A 21 -1.81 -7.27 -3.61
CA ALA A 21 -0.79 -7.91 -2.77
C ALA A 21 -0.89 -9.44 -2.87
N ARG A 22 0.26 -10.13 -2.68
CA ARG A 22 0.30 -11.61 -2.69
C ARG A 22 -0.71 -12.22 -1.71
N LEU A 23 -0.85 -11.62 -0.54
CA LEU A 23 -1.80 -12.05 0.48
C LEU A 23 -3.24 -12.12 -0.03
N GLU A 24 -3.63 -11.23 -0.94
CA GLU A 24 -5.01 -11.12 -1.41
C GLU A 24 -5.42 -12.30 -2.29
N TRP A 25 -4.55 -12.82 -3.14
CA TRP A 25 -4.89 -14.02 -3.93
C TRP A 25 -4.67 -15.33 -3.17
N HIS A 26 -3.98 -15.30 -2.03
CA HIS A 26 -3.83 -16.48 -1.18
C HIS A 26 -4.91 -16.59 -0.10
N LYS A 27 -5.34 -15.48 0.50
CA LYS A 27 -6.23 -15.49 1.68
C LYS A 27 -7.56 -14.74 1.51
N PHE A 28 -7.74 -13.94 0.44
CA PHE A 28 -8.93 -13.11 0.25
C PHE A 28 -9.66 -13.35 -1.08
N GLU A 29 -9.45 -14.52 -1.70
CA GLU A 29 -10.13 -14.95 -2.93
C GLU A 29 -9.91 -14.03 -4.14
N ALA A 30 -8.98 -13.09 -4.08
CA ALA A 30 -8.54 -12.37 -5.27
C ALA A 30 -7.87 -13.35 -6.23
N GLN A 31 -7.98 -13.08 -7.53
CA GLN A 31 -7.25 -13.83 -8.52
C GLN A 31 -5.82 -13.29 -8.66
N GLY A 32 -4.90 -14.09 -9.19
CA GLY A 32 -3.49 -13.71 -9.31
C GLY A 32 -3.21 -12.58 -10.31
N PRO A 33 -1.94 -12.19 -10.45
CA PRO A 33 -1.54 -11.01 -11.23
C PRO A 33 -2.06 -10.98 -12.67
N ALA A 34 -2.13 -12.13 -13.35
CA ALA A 34 -2.61 -12.21 -14.73
C ALA A 34 -4.08 -11.80 -14.86
N ALA A 35 -4.96 -12.32 -14.00
CA ALA A 35 -6.38 -11.99 -14.04
C ALA A 35 -6.64 -10.52 -13.67
N ILE A 36 -5.84 -9.96 -12.75
CA ILE A 36 -5.91 -8.55 -12.39
C ILE A 36 -5.45 -7.66 -13.55
N ALA A 37 -4.41 -8.03 -14.28
CA ALA A 37 -3.96 -7.32 -15.47
C ALA A 37 -5.03 -7.35 -16.59
N GLU A 38 -5.68 -8.50 -16.81
CA GLU A 38 -6.79 -8.63 -17.76
C GLU A 38 -7.97 -7.73 -17.39
N GLU A 39 -8.32 -7.68 -16.11
CA GLU A 39 -9.39 -6.81 -15.62
C GLU A 39 -9.01 -5.33 -15.73
N PHE A 40 -7.76 -4.99 -15.41
CA PHE A 40 -7.24 -3.63 -15.57
C PHE A 40 -7.25 -3.17 -17.04
N ALA A 41 -6.98 -4.07 -17.98
CA ALA A 41 -7.05 -3.75 -19.41
C ALA A 41 -8.46 -3.33 -19.88
N LYS A 42 -9.52 -3.79 -19.21
CA LYS A 42 -10.92 -3.40 -19.49
C LYS A 42 -11.27 -2.02 -18.95
N TRP A 43 -10.81 -1.70 -17.75
CA TRP A 43 -11.26 -0.52 -17.01
C TRP A 43 -10.20 0.56 -16.84
N GLY A 44 -8.93 0.24 -17.03
CA GLY A 44 -7.82 1.16 -16.83
C GLY A 44 -7.95 2.44 -17.65
N LYS A 45 -7.68 3.56 -17.00
CA LYS A 45 -7.67 4.91 -17.59
C LYS A 45 -6.27 5.49 -17.36
N PRO A 46 -5.39 5.49 -18.38
CA PRO A 46 -3.98 5.86 -18.20
C PRO A 46 -3.74 7.22 -17.57
N ASP A 47 -4.66 8.17 -17.74
CA ASP A 47 -4.54 9.49 -17.14
C ASP A 47 -4.95 9.55 -15.65
N PHE A 48 -5.57 8.50 -15.12
CA PHE A 48 -6.16 8.49 -13.79
C PHE A 48 -5.63 7.38 -12.89
N VAL A 49 -5.09 6.31 -13.47
CA VAL A 49 -4.72 5.13 -12.69
C VAL A 49 -3.51 4.40 -13.26
N ARG A 50 -2.73 3.80 -12.37
CA ARG A 50 -1.67 2.82 -12.70
C ARG A 50 -1.92 1.52 -11.95
N LEU A 51 -1.40 0.44 -12.52
CA LEU A 51 -1.44 -0.89 -11.91
C LEU A 51 -0.12 -1.13 -11.16
N HIS A 52 -0.24 -1.48 -9.88
CA HIS A 52 0.88 -1.72 -8.98
C HIS A 52 0.83 -3.13 -8.40
N LEU A 53 1.96 -3.83 -8.39
CA LEU A 53 2.12 -5.07 -7.64
C LEU A 53 2.60 -4.73 -6.24
N ASP A 54 1.73 -4.91 -5.27
CA ASP A 54 1.94 -4.55 -3.86
C ASP A 54 2.39 -5.78 -3.04
N HIS A 55 3.08 -5.59 -1.96
CA HIS A 55 3.51 -6.59 -0.97
C HIS A 55 3.86 -7.98 -1.54
N ILE A 56 5.00 -8.08 -2.20
CA ILE A 56 5.61 -9.38 -2.51
C ILE A 56 6.68 -9.65 -1.45
N PRO A 57 6.36 -10.46 -0.43
CA PRO A 57 7.26 -10.69 0.69
C PRO A 57 8.38 -11.67 0.34
N VAL A 58 9.55 -11.48 0.95
CA VAL A 58 10.64 -12.48 0.93
C VAL A 58 10.34 -13.59 1.95
N ILE A 59 9.82 -13.21 3.11
CA ILE A 59 9.28 -14.13 4.13
C ILE A 59 7.82 -13.71 4.36
N ASP A 60 6.89 -14.63 4.11
CA ASP A 60 5.46 -14.33 4.23
C ASP A 60 4.95 -14.34 5.69
N GLU A 61 3.67 -14.07 5.87
CA GLU A 61 3.01 -13.98 7.16
C GLU A 61 2.94 -15.32 7.92
N ASP A 62 3.15 -16.43 7.22
CA ASP A 62 3.24 -17.76 7.80
C ASP A 62 4.71 -18.18 8.05
N ASN A 63 5.66 -17.22 7.95
CA ASN A 63 7.11 -17.40 8.06
C ASN A 63 7.71 -18.35 7.01
N LEU A 64 7.10 -18.44 5.84
CA LEU A 64 7.59 -19.23 4.73
C LEU A 64 8.37 -18.34 3.76
N LYS A 65 9.47 -18.89 3.23
CA LYS A 65 10.24 -18.22 2.18
C LYS A 65 9.45 -18.25 0.88
N VAL A 66 9.32 -17.06 0.26
CA VAL A 66 8.63 -16.89 -1.02
C VAL A 66 9.66 -16.81 -2.15
N ASP A 67 9.39 -17.50 -3.24
CA ASP A 67 10.11 -17.29 -4.50
C ASP A 67 9.51 -16.06 -5.20
N TYR A 68 10.01 -14.87 -4.82
CA TYR A 68 9.45 -13.59 -5.23
C TYR A 68 9.84 -13.19 -6.67
N LEU A 69 10.99 -13.65 -7.17
CA LEU A 69 11.49 -13.22 -8.47
C LEU A 69 10.59 -13.63 -9.65
N PRO A 70 10.06 -14.87 -9.73
CA PRO A 70 9.11 -15.23 -10.76
C PRO A 70 7.85 -14.38 -10.74
N ILE A 71 7.33 -14.04 -9.55
CA ILE A 71 6.13 -13.21 -9.38
C ILE A 71 6.38 -11.80 -9.90
N ILE A 72 7.51 -11.20 -9.53
CA ILE A 72 7.90 -9.87 -10.02
C ILE A 72 8.07 -9.86 -11.54
N LYS A 73 8.78 -10.87 -12.10
CA LYS A 73 8.98 -10.99 -13.55
C LYS A 73 7.67 -11.19 -14.31
N GLU A 74 6.76 -11.99 -13.76
CA GLU A 74 5.43 -12.19 -14.33
C GLU A 74 4.67 -10.86 -14.39
N ALA A 75 4.60 -10.13 -13.28
CA ALA A 75 3.90 -8.85 -13.22
C ALA A 75 4.49 -7.82 -14.19
N ILE A 76 5.81 -7.71 -14.27
CA ILE A 76 6.48 -6.85 -15.27
C ILE A 76 6.07 -7.25 -16.69
N GLY A 77 6.09 -8.54 -16.99
CA GLY A 77 5.68 -9.08 -18.30
C GLY A 77 4.21 -8.85 -18.65
N LEU A 78 3.35 -8.75 -17.65
CA LEU A 78 1.92 -8.44 -17.76
C LEU A 78 1.62 -6.94 -17.87
N GLY A 79 2.64 -6.08 -17.80
CA GLY A 79 2.48 -4.63 -17.94
C GLY A 79 2.12 -3.89 -16.65
N TYR A 80 2.42 -4.45 -15.49
CA TYR A 80 2.39 -3.69 -14.24
C TYR A 80 3.34 -2.50 -14.34
N GLN A 81 2.91 -1.36 -13.85
CA GLN A 81 3.59 -0.08 -14.02
C GLN A 81 4.45 0.31 -12.82
N SER A 82 4.40 -0.49 -11.77
CA SER A 82 5.29 -0.47 -10.61
C SER A 82 5.18 -1.79 -9.85
N VAL A 83 6.23 -2.14 -9.09
CA VAL A 83 6.29 -3.35 -8.29
C VAL A 83 6.84 -3.05 -6.90
N MET A 84 6.52 -3.90 -5.93
CA MET A 84 7.02 -3.80 -4.57
C MET A 84 7.66 -5.11 -4.11
N ILE A 85 8.76 -4.99 -3.38
CA ILE A 85 9.38 -6.06 -2.61
C ILE A 85 9.29 -5.75 -1.12
N ASP A 86 8.83 -6.72 -0.34
CA ASP A 86 8.76 -6.61 1.12
C ASP A 86 9.77 -7.55 1.78
N GLY A 87 10.90 -6.99 2.17
CA GLY A 87 11.95 -7.65 2.95
C GLY A 87 11.93 -7.29 4.44
N SER A 88 10.86 -6.70 4.95
CA SER A 88 10.76 -6.16 6.32
C SER A 88 10.98 -7.20 7.44
N ARG A 89 10.82 -8.49 7.13
CA ARG A 89 11.08 -9.60 8.06
C ARG A 89 12.52 -10.13 8.02
N LEU A 90 13.36 -9.60 7.15
CA LEU A 90 14.78 -9.91 7.05
C LEU A 90 15.61 -8.95 7.91
N ASN A 91 16.87 -9.30 8.18
CA ASN A 91 17.81 -8.30 8.66
C ASN A 91 18.13 -7.28 7.54
N LEU A 92 18.70 -6.15 7.91
CA LEU A 92 18.96 -5.05 6.99
C LEU A 92 19.78 -5.45 5.75
N ASP A 93 20.85 -6.21 5.94
CA ASP A 93 21.75 -6.59 4.84
C ASP A 93 21.05 -7.55 3.85
N GLU A 94 20.27 -8.50 4.36
CA GLU A 94 19.49 -9.41 3.54
C GLU A 94 18.35 -8.68 2.81
N ASN A 95 17.68 -7.73 3.47
CA ASN A 95 16.65 -6.89 2.85
C ASN A 95 17.25 -6.04 1.72
N ILE A 96 18.39 -5.40 1.97
CA ILE A 96 19.12 -4.65 0.94
C ILE A 96 19.46 -5.55 -0.26
N ALA A 97 19.96 -6.76 -0.03
CA ALA A 97 20.32 -7.68 -1.10
C ALA A 97 19.10 -8.06 -1.97
N ALA A 98 18.00 -8.48 -1.35
CA ALA A 98 16.77 -8.84 -2.05
C ALA A 98 16.17 -7.64 -2.81
N THR A 99 16.13 -6.48 -2.18
CA THR A 99 15.61 -5.25 -2.78
C THR A 99 16.43 -4.83 -4.01
N LYS A 100 17.74 -4.88 -3.96
CA LYS A 100 18.62 -4.58 -5.12
C LYS A 100 18.30 -5.46 -6.34
N GLU A 101 18.01 -6.73 -6.13
CA GLU A 101 17.64 -7.64 -7.22
C GLU A 101 16.34 -7.18 -7.91
N VAL A 102 15.33 -6.82 -7.13
CA VAL A 102 14.03 -6.38 -7.66
C VAL A 102 14.12 -5.00 -8.29
N VAL A 103 14.84 -4.06 -7.67
CA VAL A 103 15.11 -2.73 -8.24
C VAL A 103 15.77 -2.86 -9.61
N ALA A 104 16.79 -3.73 -9.74
CA ALA A 104 17.45 -3.94 -11.02
C ALA A 104 16.51 -4.48 -12.11
N LEU A 105 15.57 -5.38 -11.76
CA LEU A 105 14.56 -5.88 -12.69
C LEU A 105 13.56 -4.81 -13.09
N ALA A 106 13.05 -4.04 -12.11
CA ALA A 106 12.09 -2.97 -12.34
C ALA A 106 12.69 -1.86 -13.21
N HIS A 107 13.89 -1.40 -12.89
CA HIS A 107 14.58 -0.37 -13.66
C HIS A 107 14.95 -0.82 -15.07
N ALA A 108 15.32 -2.09 -15.26
CA ALA A 108 15.55 -2.65 -16.61
C ALA A 108 14.26 -2.65 -17.47
N ALA A 109 13.09 -2.70 -16.83
CA ALA A 109 11.78 -2.57 -17.47
C ALA A 109 11.28 -1.12 -17.55
N GLY A 110 11.99 -0.16 -17.01
CA GLY A 110 11.62 1.27 -17.00
C GLY A 110 10.46 1.60 -16.04
N ILE A 111 10.26 0.81 -14.99
CA ILE A 111 9.21 1.03 -13.98
C ILE A 111 9.82 1.22 -12.59
N PRO A 112 9.16 2.00 -11.69
CA PRO A 112 9.63 2.18 -10.34
C PRO A 112 9.43 0.93 -9.46
N CYS A 113 10.28 0.84 -8.43
CA CYS A 113 10.25 -0.18 -7.40
C CYS A 113 10.01 0.44 -6.02
N GLU A 114 8.97 -0.02 -5.34
CA GLU A 114 8.73 0.23 -3.93
C GLU A 114 9.44 -0.83 -3.08
N ALA A 115 9.92 -0.44 -1.91
CA ALA A 115 10.48 -1.37 -0.92
C ALA A 115 10.00 -1.03 0.48
N GLU A 116 10.11 -1.98 1.42
CA GLU A 116 9.67 -1.79 2.80
C GLU A 116 10.82 -1.96 3.79
N LEU A 117 10.88 -1.04 4.76
CA LEU A 117 11.80 -1.11 5.89
C LEU A 117 11.09 -0.73 7.20
N GLY A 118 11.28 -1.55 8.22
CA GLY A 118 10.59 -1.45 9.49
C GLY A 118 9.39 -2.40 9.58
N ALA A 119 8.92 -2.66 10.78
CA ALA A 119 7.84 -3.61 11.00
C ALA A 119 6.50 -2.89 11.13
N VAL A 120 5.72 -2.86 10.04
CA VAL A 120 4.31 -2.46 10.15
C VAL A 120 3.55 -3.60 10.84
N LEU A 121 3.21 -3.38 12.11
CA LEU A 121 2.59 -4.38 12.98
C LEU A 121 1.16 -4.73 12.54
N GLY A 122 0.65 -5.89 12.95
CA GLY A 122 -0.73 -6.36 12.69
C GLY A 122 -0.83 -7.70 11.97
N HIS A 123 0.28 -8.25 11.50
CA HIS A 123 0.32 -9.56 10.84
C HIS A 123 1.04 -10.64 11.67
N GLU A 124 1.33 -10.36 12.94
CA GLU A 124 1.98 -11.30 13.85
C GLU A 124 1.03 -12.43 14.25
N SER A 125 1.60 -13.60 14.56
CA SER A 125 0.86 -14.80 14.96
C SER A 125 0.36 -14.79 16.41
N GLY A 126 0.60 -13.70 17.18
CA GLY A 126 0.19 -13.52 18.58
C GLY A 126 -0.49 -12.18 18.84
N PRO A 127 -1.11 -11.99 20.02
CA PRO A 127 -1.67 -10.69 20.36
C PRO A 127 -0.55 -9.66 20.48
N PRO A 128 -0.61 -8.56 19.69
CA PRO A 128 0.38 -7.50 19.79
C PRO A 128 0.30 -6.82 21.16
N PRO A 129 1.39 -6.20 21.65
CA PRO A 129 1.34 -5.34 22.82
C PRO A 129 0.29 -4.23 22.64
N PRO A 130 -0.21 -3.63 23.74
CA PRO A 130 -1.14 -2.51 23.63
C PRO A 130 -0.58 -1.41 22.74
N TYR A 131 -1.39 -0.88 21.83
CA TYR A 131 -0.99 0.11 20.84
C TYR A 131 -0.25 1.31 21.45
N GLU A 132 -0.74 1.83 22.58
CA GLU A 132 -0.11 2.97 23.28
C GLU A 132 1.33 2.67 23.75
N GLN A 133 1.60 1.43 24.14
CA GLN A 133 2.95 1.01 24.53
C GLN A 133 3.88 0.92 23.30
N LEU A 134 3.39 0.36 22.20
CA LEU A 134 4.13 0.28 20.94
C LEU A 134 4.45 1.68 20.40
N PHE A 135 3.45 2.56 20.39
CA PHE A 135 3.60 3.92 19.90
C PHE A 135 4.58 4.74 20.77
N ALA A 136 4.48 4.62 22.10
CA ALA A 136 5.35 5.34 23.01
C ALA A 136 6.80 4.86 22.99
N SER A 137 7.03 3.55 22.80
CA SER A 137 8.37 2.97 22.69
C SER A 137 9.02 3.18 21.31
N GLY A 138 8.24 3.44 20.27
CA GLY A 138 8.69 3.43 18.88
C GLY A 138 9.11 2.03 18.40
N GLN A 139 8.68 0.97 19.09
CA GLN A 139 8.99 -0.39 18.70
C GLN A 139 8.41 -0.69 17.31
N GLY A 140 9.26 -1.18 16.40
CA GLY A 140 8.90 -1.45 15.02
C GLY A 140 8.98 -0.24 14.09
N PHE A 141 9.23 0.97 14.60
CA PHE A 141 9.44 2.14 13.75
C PHE A 141 10.70 1.94 12.90
N THR A 142 10.63 2.43 11.67
CA THR A 142 11.78 2.42 10.75
C THR A 142 12.90 3.29 11.32
N ASP A 143 14.10 2.73 11.50
CA ASP A 143 15.26 3.50 11.96
C ASP A 143 15.75 4.46 10.87
N VAL A 144 16.05 5.69 11.24
CA VAL A 144 16.44 6.75 10.29
C VAL A 144 17.79 6.48 9.63
N GLY A 145 18.76 5.94 10.40
CA GLY A 145 20.10 5.61 9.89
C GLY A 145 20.05 4.42 8.94
N GLU A 146 19.30 3.39 9.30
CA GLU A 146 19.04 2.23 8.45
C GLU A 146 18.31 2.63 7.16
N ALA A 147 17.29 3.48 7.24
CA ALA A 147 16.54 3.95 6.08
C ALA A 147 17.43 4.70 5.09
N LYS A 148 18.29 5.59 5.60
CA LYS A 148 19.27 6.31 4.78
C LYS A 148 20.22 5.36 4.05
N ARG A 149 20.77 4.37 4.77
CA ARG A 149 21.65 3.36 4.21
C ARG A 149 20.92 2.51 3.17
N PHE A 150 19.69 2.06 3.52
CA PHE A 150 18.86 1.21 2.68
C PHE A 150 18.58 1.85 1.32
N VAL A 151 18.09 3.09 1.30
CA VAL A 151 17.81 3.82 0.05
C VAL A 151 19.08 4.04 -0.76
N ALA A 152 20.18 4.44 -0.11
CA ALA A 152 21.45 4.68 -0.80
C ALA A 152 22.01 3.42 -1.45
N GLU A 153 21.86 2.25 -0.83
CA GLU A 153 22.40 0.99 -1.35
C GLU A 153 21.45 0.29 -2.34
N THR A 154 20.12 0.40 -2.15
CA THR A 154 19.15 -0.30 -3.00
C THR A 154 18.76 0.48 -4.24
N GLY A 155 18.70 1.81 -4.15
CA GLY A 155 18.18 2.67 -5.20
C GLY A 155 16.67 2.51 -5.43
N CYS A 156 15.91 2.08 -4.42
CA CYS A 156 14.44 1.99 -4.52
C CYS A 156 13.83 3.38 -4.74
N ASP A 157 12.75 3.45 -5.50
CA ASP A 157 12.12 4.71 -5.89
C ASP A 157 11.17 5.23 -4.81
N TRP A 158 10.53 4.32 -4.07
CA TRP A 158 9.60 4.61 -2.98
C TRP A 158 9.94 3.74 -1.78
N LEU A 159 9.78 4.30 -0.56
CA LEU A 159 10.04 3.57 0.67
C LEU A 159 8.81 3.53 1.58
N SER A 160 8.27 2.33 1.79
CA SER A 160 7.29 2.06 2.83
C SER A 160 7.95 2.05 4.20
N VAL A 161 7.38 2.83 5.13
CA VAL A 161 7.93 3.05 6.46
C VAL A 161 6.92 2.80 7.57
N ALA A 162 7.40 2.32 8.70
CA ALA A 162 6.63 2.15 9.93
C ALA A 162 6.85 3.37 10.83
N VAL A 163 5.78 4.11 11.12
CA VAL A 163 5.80 5.33 11.95
C VAL A 163 4.62 5.37 12.93
N GLY A 164 4.11 4.21 13.34
CA GLY A 164 2.94 4.06 14.21
C GLY A 164 1.69 3.53 13.50
N ASN A 165 1.75 3.34 12.19
CA ASN A 165 0.72 2.66 11.42
C ASN A 165 0.67 1.16 11.75
N ILE A 166 -0.50 0.56 11.55
CA ILE A 166 -0.73 -0.88 11.71
C ILE A 166 -1.55 -1.41 10.54
N HIS A 167 -1.22 -2.63 10.11
CA HIS A 167 -2.01 -3.34 9.11
C HIS A 167 -3.41 -3.71 9.61
N GLY A 168 -4.35 -3.95 8.71
CA GLY A 168 -5.63 -4.58 9.02
C GLY A 168 -5.43 -6.02 9.49
N ALA A 169 -6.34 -6.50 10.36
CA ALA A 169 -6.28 -7.88 10.82
C ALA A 169 -6.44 -8.87 9.65
N VAL A 170 -5.53 -9.83 9.59
CA VAL A 170 -5.48 -10.88 8.56
C VAL A 170 -6.25 -12.12 8.99
N SER A 171 -6.43 -12.34 10.32
CA SER A 171 -7.14 -13.51 10.84
C SER A 171 -8.66 -13.39 10.61
N GLY A 172 -9.29 -14.48 10.17
CA GLY A 172 -10.74 -14.55 9.95
C GLY A 172 -11.59 -14.15 11.15
N ALA A 173 -11.10 -14.36 12.38
CA ALA A 173 -11.78 -13.97 13.61
C ALA A 173 -11.78 -12.45 13.88
N LEU A 174 -10.84 -11.68 13.30
CA LEU A 174 -10.70 -10.24 13.49
C LEU A 174 -11.00 -9.42 12.23
N LYS A 175 -11.32 -10.09 11.13
CA LYS A 175 -11.54 -9.50 9.81
C LYS A 175 -12.62 -8.40 9.80
N ASP A 176 -13.63 -8.53 10.63
CA ASP A 176 -14.78 -7.62 10.74
C ASP A 176 -14.72 -6.71 11.97
N HIS A 177 -13.67 -6.79 12.78
CA HIS A 177 -13.51 -5.90 13.94
C HIS A 177 -13.06 -4.50 13.50
N LYS A 178 -13.56 -3.49 14.21
CA LYS A 178 -13.11 -2.12 14.01
C LYS A 178 -11.61 -2.04 14.29
N LYS A 179 -10.86 -1.59 13.30
CA LYS A 179 -9.41 -1.38 13.43
C LYS A 179 -9.12 -0.41 14.56
N VAL A 180 -8.04 -0.64 15.30
CA VAL A 180 -7.52 0.33 16.28
C VAL A 180 -7.26 1.65 15.55
N GLU A 181 -7.71 2.74 16.12
CA GLU A 181 -7.47 4.07 15.58
C GLU A 181 -5.99 4.44 15.78
N ALA A 182 -5.23 4.35 14.71
CA ALA A 182 -3.79 4.56 14.74
C ALA A 182 -3.44 6.05 14.60
N ARG A 183 -2.31 6.43 15.17
CA ARG A 183 -1.67 7.74 15.04
C ARG A 183 -0.35 7.59 14.31
N LEU A 184 0.16 8.67 13.74
CA LEU A 184 1.49 8.68 13.11
C LEU A 184 2.44 9.58 13.89
N HIS A 185 3.68 9.16 14.03
CA HIS A 185 4.73 9.95 14.67
C HIS A 185 5.35 10.94 13.66
N ILE A 186 4.73 12.09 13.50
CA ILE A 186 5.03 13.06 12.42
C ILE A 186 6.48 13.55 12.46
N GLU A 187 7.04 13.82 13.64
CA GLU A 187 8.43 14.25 13.76
C GLU A 187 9.41 13.16 13.28
N HIS A 188 9.10 11.89 13.57
CA HIS A 188 9.91 10.78 13.10
C HIS A 188 9.79 10.60 11.59
N LEU A 189 8.59 10.72 11.04
CA LEU A 189 8.34 10.73 9.61
C LEU A 189 9.17 11.81 8.89
N ARG A 190 9.19 13.04 9.43
CA ARG A 190 9.98 14.13 8.86
C ARG A 190 11.48 13.80 8.83
N LYS A 191 12.02 13.22 9.91
CA LYS A 191 13.42 12.76 9.96
C LYS A 191 13.73 11.70 8.89
N LEU A 192 12.81 10.75 8.68
CA LEU A 192 12.94 9.73 7.63
C LEU A 192 12.96 10.38 6.25
N HIS A 193 12.02 11.29 5.97
CA HIS A 193 11.96 12.00 4.69
C HIS A 193 13.23 12.80 4.41
N GLU A 194 13.72 13.58 5.38
CA GLU A 194 14.96 14.36 5.28
C GLU A 194 16.19 13.46 5.05
N ALA A 195 16.21 12.29 5.68
CA ALA A 195 17.36 11.38 5.59
C ALA A 195 17.40 10.58 4.27
N THR A 196 16.25 10.21 3.74
CA THR A 196 16.13 9.33 2.56
C THR A 196 15.99 10.09 1.25
N ASN A 197 15.32 11.24 1.28
CA ASN A 197 15.03 12.09 0.12
C ASN A 197 14.31 11.32 -1.03
N VAL A 198 13.52 10.30 -0.69
CA VAL A 198 12.64 9.58 -1.62
C VAL A 198 11.18 9.72 -1.15
N PRO A 199 10.20 9.55 -2.06
CA PRO A 199 8.79 9.45 -1.68
C PRO A 199 8.57 8.37 -0.62
N LEU A 200 7.90 8.71 0.49
CA LEU A 200 7.55 7.77 1.53
C LEU A 200 6.14 7.21 1.33
N VAL A 201 5.95 5.96 1.70
CA VAL A 201 4.69 5.23 1.56
C VAL A 201 4.16 4.82 2.93
N LEU A 202 2.86 4.96 3.13
CA LEU A 202 2.14 4.51 4.31
C LEU A 202 1.28 3.30 3.98
N HIS A 203 1.64 2.15 4.51
CA HIS A 203 0.78 0.98 4.52
C HIS A 203 -0.18 1.01 5.71
N GLY A 204 -1.31 0.33 5.59
CA GLY A 204 -2.30 0.28 6.66
C GLY A 204 -3.02 1.60 6.94
N GLY A 205 -3.16 2.48 5.97
CA GLY A 205 -3.80 3.79 6.10
C GLY A 205 -5.26 3.76 6.56
N SER A 206 -6.00 2.66 6.29
CA SER A 206 -7.35 2.46 6.84
C SER A 206 -7.33 2.46 8.37
N GLY A 207 -8.10 3.36 9.01
CA GLY A 207 -8.18 3.48 10.48
C GLY A 207 -7.11 4.37 11.12
N VAL A 208 -6.25 5.01 10.34
CA VAL A 208 -5.43 6.11 10.85
C VAL A 208 -6.28 7.38 10.96
N GLN A 209 -6.11 8.14 12.03
CA GLN A 209 -6.83 9.42 12.21
C GLN A 209 -6.52 10.37 11.06
N ARG A 210 -7.58 10.96 10.48
CA ARG A 210 -7.48 11.85 9.31
C ARG A 210 -6.48 13.00 9.50
N SER A 211 -6.45 13.61 10.68
CA SER A 211 -5.52 14.72 10.99
C SER A 211 -4.06 14.31 10.83
N TYR A 212 -3.71 13.09 11.28
CA TYR A 212 -2.36 12.55 11.12
C TYR A 212 -2.03 12.22 9.66
N LEU A 213 -2.99 11.69 8.89
CA LEU A 213 -2.77 11.44 7.46
C LEU A 213 -2.50 12.73 6.69
N LEU A 214 -3.32 13.76 6.90
CA LEU A 214 -3.12 15.06 6.25
C LEU A 214 -1.82 15.75 6.70
N GLU A 215 -1.40 15.55 7.93
CA GLU A 215 -0.10 16.06 8.41
C GLU A 215 1.06 15.25 7.80
N ALA A 216 0.92 13.92 7.68
CA ALA A 216 1.92 13.07 7.05
C ALA A 216 2.17 13.45 5.59
N THR A 217 1.12 13.78 4.81
CA THR A 217 1.29 14.21 3.42
C THR A 217 2.09 15.52 3.27
N ARG A 218 2.08 16.38 4.29
CA ARG A 218 2.92 17.60 4.32
C ARG A 218 4.37 17.33 4.74
N ASN A 219 4.65 16.13 5.23
CA ASN A 219 5.96 15.74 5.77
C ASN A 219 6.60 14.56 5.00
N GLY A 220 6.34 14.45 3.69
CA GLY A 220 7.00 13.50 2.80
C GLY A 220 6.26 12.20 2.51
N MET A 221 5.07 12.00 3.11
CA MET A 221 4.23 10.86 2.75
C MET A 221 3.49 11.15 1.44
N THR A 222 3.79 10.39 0.40
CA THR A 222 3.28 10.62 -0.96
C THR A 222 2.30 9.57 -1.45
N LYS A 223 2.35 8.37 -0.90
CA LYS A 223 1.43 7.25 -1.19
C LYS A 223 0.83 6.76 0.12
N VAL A 224 -0.48 6.49 0.12
CA VAL A 224 -1.20 5.90 1.27
C VAL A 224 -2.06 4.76 0.78
N ASN A 225 -1.80 3.54 1.30
CA ASN A 225 -2.55 2.35 0.91
C ASN A 225 -3.85 2.23 1.71
N ILE A 226 -4.99 2.19 1.01
CA ILE A 226 -6.34 2.04 1.56
C ILE A 226 -7.02 0.84 0.91
N GLY A 227 -7.07 -0.29 1.60
CA GLY A 227 -7.74 -1.51 1.12
C GLY A 227 -8.95 -1.89 1.96
N THR A 228 -8.74 -2.06 3.27
CA THR A 228 -9.75 -2.60 4.20
C THR A 228 -11.08 -1.84 4.14
N GLU A 229 -11.02 -0.53 4.10
CA GLU A 229 -12.20 0.34 4.17
C GLU A 229 -13.06 0.25 2.90
N ILE A 230 -12.44 0.15 1.75
CA ILE A 230 -13.11 -0.01 0.45
C ILE A 230 -13.68 -1.42 0.33
N ARG A 231 -12.90 -2.43 0.71
CA ARG A 231 -13.32 -3.83 0.70
C ARG A 231 -14.51 -4.06 1.64
N GLN A 232 -14.46 -3.57 2.87
CA GLN A 232 -15.55 -3.72 3.84
C GLN A 232 -16.85 -3.08 3.36
N ALA A 233 -16.81 -1.93 2.69
CA ALA A 233 -18.00 -1.32 2.10
C ALA A 233 -18.64 -2.21 1.04
N TYR A 234 -17.85 -2.85 0.19
CA TYR A 234 -18.32 -3.82 -0.79
C TYR A 234 -18.89 -5.07 -0.13
N GLU A 235 -18.15 -5.69 0.77
CA GLU A 235 -18.52 -6.95 1.42
C GLU A 235 -19.76 -6.81 2.29
N GLN A 236 -19.90 -5.70 3.01
CA GLN A 236 -21.07 -5.45 3.85
C GLN A 236 -22.33 -5.35 3.01
N GLU A 237 -22.33 -4.55 1.96
CA GLU A 237 -23.48 -4.40 1.06
C GLU A 237 -23.81 -5.73 0.35
N LEU A 238 -22.81 -6.51 -0.03
CA LEU A 238 -23.02 -7.81 -0.64
C LEU A 238 -23.68 -8.79 0.33
N ARG A 239 -23.28 -8.79 1.60
CA ARG A 239 -23.92 -9.59 2.66
C ARG A 239 -25.39 -9.18 2.87
N ASP A 240 -25.64 -7.89 2.90
CA ASP A 240 -26.98 -7.36 3.21
C ASP A 240 -27.98 -7.51 2.06
N SER A 241 -27.54 -7.29 0.83
CA SER A 241 -28.43 -7.28 -0.34
C SER A 241 -28.32 -8.50 -1.24
N SER A 242 -27.21 -9.26 -1.18
CA SER A 242 -26.85 -10.32 -2.14
C SER A 242 -26.82 -9.84 -3.61
N VAL A 243 -26.68 -8.52 -3.85
CA VAL A 243 -26.71 -7.91 -5.18
C VAL A 243 -25.38 -7.27 -5.49
N ILE A 244 -24.63 -7.83 -6.46
CA ILE A 244 -23.29 -7.38 -6.84
C ILE A 244 -23.29 -5.90 -7.25
N SER A 245 -24.26 -5.44 -8.03
CA SER A 245 -24.31 -4.04 -8.48
C SER A 245 -24.48 -3.04 -7.32
N LYS A 246 -25.19 -3.41 -6.25
CA LYS A 246 -25.30 -2.59 -5.04
C LYS A 246 -23.96 -2.56 -4.28
N ALA A 247 -23.28 -3.71 -4.17
CA ALA A 247 -21.97 -3.78 -3.55
C ALA A 247 -20.93 -2.95 -4.33
N GLN A 248 -20.97 -2.98 -5.66
CA GLN A 248 -20.16 -2.11 -6.51
C GLN A 248 -20.46 -0.63 -6.27
N GLN A 249 -21.73 -0.27 -6.15
CA GLN A 249 -22.14 1.10 -5.85
C GLN A 249 -21.66 1.57 -4.47
N SER A 250 -21.71 0.70 -3.46
CA SER A 250 -21.18 0.99 -2.11
C SER A 250 -19.66 1.21 -2.15
N CYS A 251 -18.92 0.36 -2.87
CA CYS A 251 -17.51 0.51 -3.12
C CYS A 251 -17.17 1.86 -3.80
N TYR A 252 -17.90 2.20 -4.87
CA TYR A 252 -17.75 3.48 -5.58
C TYR A 252 -17.97 4.69 -4.67
N GLN A 253 -19.07 4.70 -3.92
CA GLN A 253 -19.37 5.82 -3.02
C GLN A 253 -18.35 5.95 -1.90
N ARG A 254 -17.86 4.82 -1.35
CA ARG A 254 -16.82 4.83 -0.33
C ARG A 254 -15.51 5.38 -0.87
N THR A 255 -15.11 4.97 -2.07
CA THR A 255 -13.92 5.49 -2.73
C THR A 255 -14.05 6.99 -3.01
N ARG A 256 -15.18 7.45 -3.52
CA ARG A 256 -15.42 8.89 -3.72
C ARG A 256 -15.33 9.68 -2.43
N TRP A 257 -15.94 9.19 -1.35
CA TRP A 257 -15.86 9.83 -0.04
C TRP A 257 -14.41 9.94 0.45
N LEU A 258 -13.62 8.87 0.29
CA LEU A 258 -12.18 8.90 0.60
C LEU A 258 -11.44 9.97 -0.20
N LEU A 259 -11.64 10.00 -1.51
CA LEU A 259 -10.97 10.96 -2.38
C LEU A 259 -11.38 12.40 -2.07
N LYS A 260 -12.68 12.67 -2.00
CA LYS A 260 -13.24 14.01 -1.88
C LYS A 260 -13.20 14.56 -0.46
N ASP A 261 -13.86 13.85 0.46
CA ASP A 261 -14.16 14.38 1.79
C ASP A 261 -13.07 14.04 2.81
N TYR A 262 -12.43 12.86 2.66
CA TYR A 262 -11.42 12.41 3.60
C TYR A 262 -10.03 12.96 3.29
N PHE A 263 -9.55 12.79 2.06
CA PHE A 263 -8.22 13.23 1.65
C PHE A 263 -8.22 14.60 0.95
N GLY A 264 -9.32 15.05 0.36
CA GLY A 264 -9.40 16.30 -0.38
C GLY A 264 -8.65 16.26 -1.71
N LEU A 265 -8.70 15.14 -2.43
CA LEU A 265 -7.96 14.89 -3.67
C LEU A 265 -8.74 15.22 -4.95
N SER A 266 -10.00 15.67 -4.84
CA SER A 266 -10.78 16.06 -6.03
C SER A 266 -10.09 17.19 -6.81
N GLY A 267 -9.92 16.99 -8.12
CA GLY A 267 -9.27 17.96 -9.01
C GLY A 267 -7.75 18.01 -8.91
N THR A 268 -7.11 17.05 -8.19
CA THR A 268 -5.63 17.08 -7.97
C THR A 268 -4.85 16.30 -9.01
N ARG A 269 -5.49 15.57 -9.91
CA ARG A 269 -4.83 14.71 -10.91
C ARG A 269 -3.71 15.42 -11.67
N ARG A 270 -3.95 16.64 -12.09
CA ARG A 270 -2.97 17.46 -12.83
C ARG A 270 -1.72 17.82 -12.03
N GLN A 271 -1.79 17.81 -10.71
CA GLN A 271 -0.62 18.07 -9.86
C GLN A 271 0.38 16.92 -9.94
N VAL A 272 -0.09 15.68 -10.16
CA VAL A 272 0.76 14.50 -10.31
C VAL A 272 1.52 14.53 -11.65
N PHE A 273 0.88 15.05 -12.71
CA PHE A 273 1.45 15.07 -14.06
C PHE A 273 2.06 16.43 -14.46
N GLY A 274 2.27 17.35 -13.53
CA GLY A 274 2.99 18.60 -13.80
C GLY A 274 2.23 19.62 -14.67
N GLY A 275 0.91 19.66 -14.61
CA GLY A 275 0.10 20.76 -15.19
C GLY A 275 0.10 20.91 -16.71
N ALA A 276 0.77 20.03 -17.45
CA ALA A 276 0.81 20.02 -18.90
C ALA A 276 0.08 18.78 -19.44
N LEU A 277 -1.23 18.91 -19.57
CA LEU A 277 -2.06 18.07 -20.45
C LEU A 277 -3.00 18.97 -21.21
#